data_134fcdb5a3c69570b12bf2e7dde21b86
#
_entry.id   134fcdb5a3c69570b12bf2e7dde21b86
#
_cell.length_a   1.000
_cell.length_b   1.000
_cell.length_c   1.000
_cell.angle_alpha   90.00
_cell.angle_beta   90.00
_cell.angle_gamma   90.00
#
_symmetry.space_group_name_H-M   'P 1'
#
loop_
_entity.id
_entity.type
_entity.pdbx_description
1 polymer ?
#
loop_
_entity_poly.entity_id
_entity_poly.type
_entity_poly.pdbx_seq_one_letter_code
_entity_poly.pdbx_strand_id
1 'polypeptide(L)'
;MGSTPDRAPLTDAIVAALHTVVEFVGDVVAPQDAGWQSFPGGNESIFIPYVTVTPQASPAPTGSLGDGQIDWKLPYTLTTYGVTRQQIEDVADEARKAVLALNNVSITMNDGSTVWKIIGVTSQNIGGVGYTDQIKPTAYSQSDSVLVWFSKKL
;
A
#
# COMPACT_ATOMS: atom_id res chain seq x y z
N MET A 1 -16.68 -24.29 -7.86
CA MET A 1 -16.38 -23.51 -6.64
C MET A 1 -15.44 -22.37 -6.96
N GLY A 2 -15.78 -21.19 -6.51
CA GLY A 2 -14.89 -20.04 -6.63
C GLY A 2 -13.64 -20.23 -5.78
N SER A 3 -12.49 -19.85 -6.31
CA SER A 3 -11.26 -19.82 -5.53
C SER A 3 -11.00 -18.39 -5.06
N THR A 4 -10.46 -18.27 -3.86
CA THR A 4 -10.06 -17.00 -3.29
C THR A 4 -8.54 -16.89 -3.31
N PRO A 5 -8.00 -15.71 -3.62
CA PRO A 5 -6.57 -15.51 -3.51
C PRO A 5 -6.14 -15.39 -2.05
N ASP A 6 -4.92 -15.77 -1.78
CA ASP A 6 -4.27 -15.39 -0.54
C ASP A 6 -3.84 -13.94 -0.64
N ARG A 7 -4.28 -13.12 0.30
CA ARG A 7 -3.98 -11.68 0.25
C ARG A 7 -2.58 -11.36 0.77
N ALA A 8 -2.06 -12.15 1.71
CA ALA A 8 -0.77 -11.88 2.31
C ALA A 8 0.37 -11.79 1.29
N PRO A 9 0.53 -12.72 0.32
CA PRO A 9 1.58 -12.57 -0.70
C PRO A 9 1.43 -11.31 -1.55
N LEU A 10 0.19 -10.89 -1.84
CA LEU A 10 -0.05 -9.66 -2.59
C LEU A 10 0.35 -8.44 -1.76
N THR A 11 -0.01 -8.38 -0.48
CA THR A 11 0.38 -7.29 0.41
C THR A 11 1.90 -7.22 0.52
N ASP A 12 2.57 -8.37 0.65
CA ASP A 12 4.03 -8.44 0.70
C ASP A 12 4.66 -7.89 -0.58
N ALA A 13 4.07 -8.16 -1.74
CA ALA A 13 4.55 -7.63 -3.02
C ALA A 13 4.39 -6.11 -3.09
N ILE A 14 3.30 -5.58 -2.57
CA ILE A 14 3.07 -4.13 -2.51
C ILE A 14 4.09 -3.47 -1.59
N VAL A 15 4.32 -4.03 -0.41
CA VAL A 15 5.32 -3.51 0.53
C VAL A 15 6.71 -3.54 -0.09
N ALA A 16 7.08 -4.63 -0.76
CA ALA A 16 8.37 -4.75 -1.44
C ALA A 16 8.53 -3.70 -2.55
N ALA A 17 7.47 -3.46 -3.33
CA ALA A 17 7.50 -2.44 -4.38
C ALA A 17 7.69 -1.04 -3.78
N LEU A 18 7.04 -0.74 -2.67
CA LEU A 18 7.20 0.55 -1.99
C LEU A 18 8.60 0.75 -1.45
N HIS A 19 9.24 -0.31 -0.96
CA HIS A 19 10.62 -0.22 -0.47
C HIS A 19 11.64 0.15 -1.56
N THR A 20 11.29 0.04 -2.83
CA THR A 20 12.17 0.46 -3.92
C THR A 20 12.24 1.97 -4.06
N VAL A 21 11.27 2.70 -3.54
CA VAL A 21 11.15 4.16 -3.70
C VAL A 21 11.03 4.91 -2.37
N VAL A 22 10.63 4.21 -1.30
CA VAL A 22 10.48 4.79 0.04
C VAL A 22 11.31 3.96 1.00
N GLU A 23 12.13 4.62 1.80
CA GLU A 23 13.01 3.91 2.74
C GLU A 23 12.24 3.21 3.86
N PHE A 24 11.22 3.88 4.41
CA PHE A 24 10.45 3.35 5.54
C PHE A 24 9.01 3.09 5.14
N VAL A 25 8.62 1.81 5.16
CA VAL A 25 7.28 1.35 4.84
C VAL A 25 6.77 0.51 5.99
N GLY A 26 5.60 0.85 6.52
CA GLY A 26 4.94 0.10 7.58
C GLY A 26 3.76 -0.73 7.05
N ASP A 27 3.61 -1.92 7.59
CA ASP A 27 2.48 -2.79 7.31
C ASP A 27 1.41 -2.53 8.37
N VAL A 28 0.43 -1.69 8.01
CA VAL A 28 -0.66 -1.20 8.87
C VAL A 28 -0.19 -0.21 9.93
N VAL A 29 0.96 -0.44 10.57
CA VAL A 29 1.49 0.39 11.65
C VAL A 29 2.77 1.10 11.20
N ALA A 30 3.12 2.18 11.89
CA ALA A 30 4.35 2.91 11.60
C ALA A 30 5.57 1.99 11.73
N PRO A 31 6.52 2.07 10.79
CA PRO A 31 7.74 1.28 10.89
C PRO A 31 8.63 1.81 12.03
N GLN A 32 9.43 0.90 12.58
CA GLN A 32 10.43 1.28 13.57
C GLN A 32 11.46 2.22 12.93
N ASP A 33 11.99 3.14 13.72
CA ASP A 33 13.00 4.12 13.29
C ASP A 33 12.51 5.17 12.27
N ALA A 34 11.20 5.26 12.04
CA ALA A 34 10.59 6.33 11.23
C ALA A 34 9.76 7.26 12.12
N GLY A 35 9.27 8.36 11.54
CA GLY A 35 8.56 9.38 12.27
C GLY A 35 9.49 10.31 13.04
N TRP A 36 9.07 10.78 14.20
CA TRP A 36 9.88 11.68 15.00
C TRP A 36 11.07 10.95 15.60
N GLN A 37 12.28 11.48 15.35
CA GLN A 37 13.53 10.97 15.90
C GLN A 37 14.23 12.05 16.70
N SER A 38 14.80 11.66 17.84
CA SER A 38 15.61 12.55 18.68
C SER A 38 17.08 12.27 18.48
N PHE A 39 17.88 13.31 18.26
CA PHE A 39 19.32 13.16 18.14
C PHE A 39 19.98 13.08 19.52
N PRO A 40 20.99 12.22 19.71
CA PRO A 40 21.74 12.17 20.96
C PRO A 40 22.37 13.53 21.28
N GLY A 41 22.08 14.06 22.48
CA GLY A 41 22.62 15.30 22.96
C GLY A 41 22.00 16.56 22.36
N GLY A 42 20.97 16.46 21.54
CA GLY A 42 20.31 17.57 20.91
C GLY A 42 18.89 17.79 21.39
N ASN A 43 18.43 19.03 21.33
CA ASN A 43 17.03 19.39 21.55
C ASN A 43 16.24 19.37 20.23
N GLU A 44 16.88 19.02 19.13
CA GLU A 44 16.26 19.03 17.83
C GLU A 44 15.72 17.64 17.50
N SER A 45 14.49 17.61 16.98
CA SER A 45 13.87 16.40 16.46
C SER A 45 13.72 16.54 14.95
N ILE A 46 13.92 15.45 14.24
CA ILE A 46 13.65 15.38 12.81
C ILE A 46 12.55 14.36 12.58
N PHE A 47 11.71 14.61 11.61
CA PHE A 47 10.67 13.67 11.20
C PHE A 47 11.14 12.93 9.95
N ILE A 48 11.24 11.60 10.05
CA ILE A 48 11.57 10.74 8.92
C ILE A 48 10.25 10.28 8.29
N PRO A 49 9.96 10.67 7.02
CA PRO A 49 8.71 10.32 6.37
C PRO A 49 8.59 8.82 6.16
N TYR A 50 7.37 8.33 6.20
CA TYR A 50 7.09 6.93 5.96
C TYR A 50 5.71 6.75 5.32
N VAL A 51 5.51 5.57 4.75
CA VAL A 51 4.24 5.16 4.15
C VAL A 51 3.75 3.91 4.88
N THR A 52 2.46 3.87 5.21
CA THR A 52 1.83 2.65 5.71
C THR A 52 0.91 2.08 4.65
N VAL A 53 0.88 0.75 4.55
CA VAL A 53 -0.01 0.01 3.66
C VAL A 53 -1.09 -0.63 4.50
N THR A 54 -2.34 -0.32 4.21
CA THR A 54 -3.48 -0.89 4.93
C THR A 54 -4.40 -1.58 3.95
N PRO A 55 -4.51 -2.93 4.02
CA PRO A 55 -5.49 -3.66 3.22
C PRO A 55 -6.91 -3.26 3.67
N GLN A 56 -7.78 -3.02 2.70
CA GLN A 56 -9.17 -2.67 2.97
C GLN A 56 -10.09 -3.83 2.64
N ALA A 57 -11.30 -3.81 3.20
CA ALA A 57 -12.29 -4.84 2.92
C ALA A 57 -12.61 -4.87 1.43
N SER A 58 -12.72 -6.09 0.90
CA SER A 58 -13.05 -6.31 -0.50
C SER A 58 -14.44 -6.92 -0.60
N PRO A 59 -15.32 -6.39 -1.46
CA PRO A 59 -16.58 -7.05 -1.72
C PRO A 59 -16.37 -8.38 -2.41
N ALA A 60 -17.35 -9.26 -2.33
CA ALA A 60 -17.30 -10.53 -3.06
C ALA A 60 -17.17 -10.26 -4.57
N PRO A 61 -16.40 -11.08 -5.31
CA PRO A 61 -16.23 -10.85 -6.74
C PRO A 61 -17.55 -11.03 -7.47
N THR A 62 -17.74 -10.19 -8.48
CA THR A 62 -18.85 -10.33 -9.41
C THR A 62 -18.31 -10.97 -10.67
N GLY A 63 -18.69 -12.19 -10.92
CA GLY A 63 -18.29 -12.89 -12.12
C GLY A 63 -19.44 -13.72 -12.64
N SER A 64 -19.41 -14.04 -13.92
CA SER A 64 -20.36 -14.93 -14.52
C SER A 64 -20.12 -16.36 -13.99
N LEU A 65 -21.19 -17.03 -13.62
CA LEU A 65 -21.14 -18.38 -13.06
C LEU A 65 -20.65 -19.45 -14.05
N GLY A 66 -20.18 -19.09 -15.21
CA GLY A 66 -19.84 -20.09 -16.23
C GLY A 66 -18.43 -20.04 -16.76
N ASP A 67 -17.67 -18.98 -16.51
CA ASP A 67 -16.38 -18.81 -17.18
C ASP A 67 -15.17 -19.27 -16.38
N GLY A 68 -15.35 -19.66 -15.14
CA GLY A 68 -14.25 -20.17 -14.29
C GLY A 68 -13.19 -19.13 -13.94
N GLN A 69 -13.29 -17.94 -14.47
CA GLN A 69 -12.40 -16.84 -14.13
C GLN A 69 -13.09 -15.92 -13.12
N ILE A 70 -12.46 -15.75 -11.98
CA ILE A 70 -12.96 -14.86 -10.94
C ILE A 70 -11.89 -13.80 -10.71
N ASP A 71 -12.26 -12.57 -11.00
CA ASP A 71 -11.40 -11.42 -10.77
C ASP A 71 -11.77 -10.78 -9.44
N TRP A 72 -10.79 -10.64 -8.58
CA TRP A 72 -10.94 -9.97 -7.31
C TRP A 72 -10.41 -8.55 -7.42
N LYS A 73 -11.14 -7.62 -6.83
CA LYS A 73 -10.74 -6.22 -6.71
C LYS A 73 -10.39 -5.97 -5.27
N LEU A 74 -9.11 -5.87 -4.99
CA LEU A 74 -8.59 -5.76 -3.63
C LEU A 74 -8.13 -4.32 -3.37
N PRO A 75 -8.85 -3.56 -2.53
CA PRO A 75 -8.48 -2.19 -2.24
C PRO A 75 -7.40 -2.12 -1.17
N TYR A 76 -6.53 -1.12 -1.33
CA TYR A 76 -5.48 -0.79 -0.38
C TYR A 76 -5.44 0.70 -0.14
N THR A 77 -5.15 1.09 1.08
CA THR A 77 -4.89 2.49 1.42
C THR A 77 -3.41 2.66 1.69
N LEU A 78 -2.81 3.63 1.02
CA LEU A 78 -1.43 4.05 1.24
C LEU A 78 -1.48 5.38 1.98
N THR A 79 -1.00 5.42 3.22
CA THR A 79 -0.98 6.64 4.01
C THR A 79 0.46 7.10 4.17
N THR A 80 0.73 8.31 3.71
CA THR A 80 2.04 8.95 3.80
C THR A 80 2.06 9.95 4.94
N TYR A 81 3.07 9.90 5.77
CA TYR A 81 3.25 10.79 6.92
C TYR A 81 4.50 11.63 6.74
N GLY A 82 4.41 12.91 7.12
CA GLY A 82 5.52 13.84 7.04
C GLY A 82 5.20 15.14 7.78
N VAL A 83 6.08 16.12 7.66
CA VAL A 83 5.94 17.41 8.36
C VAL A 83 5.75 18.58 7.43
N THR A 84 5.95 18.42 6.13
CA THR A 84 5.66 19.45 5.13
C THR A 84 4.78 18.89 4.02
N ARG A 85 3.96 19.75 3.43
CA ARG A 85 3.11 19.37 2.30
C ARG A 85 3.95 18.77 1.16
N GLN A 86 5.02 19.45 0.78
CA GLN A 86 5.86 19.02 -0.34
C GLN A 86 6.48 17.65 -0.08
N GLN A 87 7.00 17.42 1.12
CA GLN A 87 7.58 16.13 1.49
C GLN A 87 6.54 15.00 1.34
N ILE A 88 5.33 15.23 1.84
CA ILE A 88 4.25 14.23 1.80
C ILE A 88 3.82 13.96 0.38
N GLU A 89 3.58 15.00 -0.42
CA GLU A 89 3.14 14.84 -1.80
C GLU A 89 4.19 14.13 -2.64
N ASP A 90 5.47 14.46 -2.49
CA ASP A 90 6.56 13.82 -3.23
C ASP A 90 6.64 12.32 -2.89
N VAL A 91 6.60 11.98 -1.61
CA VAL A 91 6.65 10.58 -1.16
C VAL A 91 5.40 9.82 -1.59
N ALA A 92 4.22 10.43 -1.45
CA ALA A 92 2.95 9.82 -1.85
C ALA A 92 2.91 9.55 -3.36
N ASP A 93 3.41 10.50 -4.17
CA ASP A 93 3.46 10.33 -5.62
C ASP A 93 4.36 9.16 -6.01
N GLU A 94 5.53 9.05 -5.43
CA GLU A 94 6.45 7.94 -5.70
C GLU A 94 5.87 6.59 -5.23
N ALA A 95 5.24 6.57 -4.06
CA ALA A 95 4.57 5.38 -3.55
C ALA A 95 3.46 4.91 -4.49
N ARG A 96 2.61 5.81 -4.91
CA ARG A 96 1.50 5.50 -5.82
C ARG A 96 2.02 4.96 -7.15
N LYS A 97 3.03 5.58 -7.74
CA LYS A 97 3.64 5.13 -8.99
C LYS A 97 4.23 3.73 -8.86
N ALA A 98 4.88 3.42 -7.74
CA ALA A 98 5.45 2.11 -7.51
C ALA A 98 4.37 1.02 -7.47
N VAL A 99 3.24 1.28 -6.83
CA VAL A 99 2.13 0.32 -6.77
C VAL A 99 1.45 0.17 -8.12
N LEU A 100 1.24 1.27 -8.85
CA LEU A 100 0.65 1.22 -10.20
C LEU A 100 1.54 0.45 -11.17
N ALA A 101 2.84 0.41 -10.95
CA ALA A 101 3.78 -0.34 -11.79
C ALA A 101 3.71 -1.85 -11.59
N LEU A 102 2.95 -2.36 -10.61
CA LEU A 102 2.79 -3.79 -10.39
C LEU A 102 1.89 -4.48 -11.42
N ASN A 103 1.40 -3.76 -12.39
CA ASN A 103 0.59 -4.33 -13.47
C ASN A 103 1.32 -5.48 -14.16
N ASN A 104 0.62 -6.59 -14.41
CA ASN A 104 1.14 -7.82 -15.03
C ASN A 104 2.09 -8.66 -14.16
N VAL A 105 2.25 -8.34 -12.89
CA VAL A 105 3.08 -9.13 -11.97
C VAL A 105 2.32 -10.37 -11.52
N SER A 106 2.98 -11.52 -11.54
CA SER A 106 2.43 -12.79 -11.05
C SER A 106 2.87 -13.02 -9.61
N ILE A 107 1.93 -13.45 -8.77
CA ILE A 107 2.15 -13.69 -7.35
C ILE A 107 1.84 -15.14 -7.05
N THR A 108 2.78 -15.85 -6.43
CA THR A 108 2.56 -17.22 -5.97
C THR A 108 1.87 -17.21 -4.62
N MET A 109 0.81 -18.01 -4.51
CA MET A 109 0.03 -18.10 -3.27
C MET A 109 0.76 -18.93 -2.20
N ASN A 110 0.16 -19.01 -1.01
CA ASN A 110 0.79 -19.64 0.15
C ASN A 110 1.03 -21.14 -0.03
N ASP A 111 0.31 -21.79 -0.94
CA ASP A 111 0.52 -23.21 -1.26
C ASP A 111 1.82 -23.48 -2.04
N GLY A 112 2.49 -22.42 -2.50
CA GLY A 112 3.73 -22.52 -3.26
C GLY A 112 3.57 -22.88 -4.73
N SER A 113 2.36 -23.11 -5.20
CA SER A 113 2.11 -23.58 -6.58
C SER A 113 1.05 -22.78 -7.34
N THR A 114 -0.01 -22.36 -6.68
CA THR A 114 -1.07 -21.57 -7.34
C THR A 114 -0.56 -20.15 -7.60
N VAL A 115 -0.79 -19.66 -8.81
CA VAL A 115 -0.33 -18.34 -9.24
C VAL A 115 -1.52 -17.48 -9.59
N TRP A 116 -1.53 -16.27 -9.04
CA TRP A 116 -2.47 -15.21 -9.39
C TRP A 116 -1.71 -14.07 -10.03
N LYS A 117 -2.36 -13.38 -10.95
CA LYS A 117 -1.74 -12.27 -11.67
C LYS A 117 -2.44 -10.97 -11.39
N ILE A 118 -1.67 -9.92 -11.18
CA ILE A 118 -2.19 -8.56 -11.11
C ILE A 118 -2.48 -8.12 -12.55
N ILE A 119 -3.75 -8.05 -12.92
CA ILE A 119 -4.16 -7.68 -14.28
C ILE A 119 -4.35 -6.18 -14.45
N GLY A 120 -4.37 -5.45 -13.34
CA GLY A 120 -4.45 -4.00 -13.37
C GLY A 120 -4.37 -3.43 -11.97
N VAL A 121 -3.86 -2.22 -11.88
CA VAL A 121 -3.90 -1.42 -10.65
C VAL A 121 -4.43 -0.05 -11.03
N THR A 122 -5.48 0.40 -10.34
CA THR A 122 -6.07 1.70 -10.60
C THR A 122 -6.01 2.56 -9.35
N SER A 123 -5.73 3.84 -9.52
CA SER A 123 -5.84 4.82 -8.45
C SER A 123 -7.30 5.21 -8.30
N GLN A 124 -7.88 4.95 -7.13
CA GLN A 124 -9.28 5.29 -6.85
C GLN A 124 -9.43 6.70 -6.32
N ASN A 125 -8.47 7.12 -5.49
CA ASN A 125 -8.53 8.41 -4.84
C ASN A 125 -7.13 8.86 -4.48
N ILE A 126 -6.83 10.11 -4.80
CA ILE A 126 -5.63 10.79 -4.33
C ILE A 126 -6.09 11.72 -3.22
N GLY A 127 -5.67 11.44 -1.99
CA GLY A 127 -6.08 12.21 -0.84
C GLY A 127 -5.44 13.59 -0.76
N GLY A 128 -6.04 14.45 0.03
CA GLY A 128 -5.45 15.73 0.39
C GLY A 128 -4.57 15.61 1.63
N VAL A 129 -3.66 16.55 1.79
CA VAL A 129 -2.81 16.62 2.98
C VAL A 129 -3.63 17.17 4.15
N GLY A 130 -3.67 16.43 5.26
CA GLY A 130 -4.29 16.85 6.50
C GLY A 130 -3.34 16.62 7.67
N TYR A 131 -3.64 17.22 8.82
CA TYR A 131 -2.84 16.96 10.01
C TYR A 131 -3.42 15.80 10.82
N THR A 132 -2.57 15.15 11.61
CA THR A 132 -2.98 14.04 12.47
C THR A 132 -2.66 14.32 13.92
N ASP A 133 -3.65 14.13 14.80
CA ASP A 133 -3.49 14.27 16.24
C ASP A 133 -2.85 13.04 16.90
N GLN A 134 -2.75 11.95 16.16
CA GLN A 134 -2.20 10.70 16.70
C GLN A 134 -0.69 10.73 16.86
N ILE A 135 -0.04 11.68 16.20
CA ILE A 135 1.41 11.84 16.26
C ILE A 135 1.72 13.13 17.01
N LYS A 136 2.61 13.05 18.01
CA LYS A 136 3.03 14.20 18.81
C LYS A 136 4.54 14.36 18.73
N PRO A 137 5.06 15.56 18.41
CA PRO A 137 4.33 16.74 17.89
C PRO A 137 3.56 16.46 16.63
N THR A 138 2.57 17.31 16.33
CA THR A 138 1.66 17.13 15.19
C THR A 138 2.41 16.96 13.88
N ALA A 139 2.03 15.95 13.12
CA ALA A 139 2.51 15.70 11.76
C ALA A 139 1.33 15.77 10.79
N TYR A 140 1.61 15.65 9.52
CA TYR A 140 0.61 15.66 8.47
C TYR A 140 0.57 14.29 7.77
N SER A 141 -0.56 14.00 7.15
CA SER A 141 -0.73 12.75 6.43
C SER A 141 -1.56 12.96 5.17
N GLN A 142 -1.36 12.06 4.22
CA GLN A 142 -2.17 11.95 3.02
C GLN A 142 -2.50 10.48 2.80
N SER A 143 -3.78 10.17 2.58
CA SER A 143 -4.22 8.81 2.30
C SER A 143 -4.66 8.70 0.85
N ASP A 144 -4.05 7.76 0.14
CA ASP A 144 -4.39 7.43 -1.25
C ASP A 144 -5.00 6.04 -1.29
N SER A 145 -6.01 5.86 -2.13
CA SER A 145 -6.65 4.56 -2.31
C SER A 145 -6.31 3.99 -3.68
N VAL A 146 -5.87 2.75 -3.69
CA VAL A 146 -5.60 2.01 -4.93
C VAL A 146 -6.42 0.72 -4.95
N LEU A 147 -6.79 0.29 -6.13
CA LEU A 147 -7.55 -0.94 -6.36
C LEU A 147 -6.71 -1.88 -7.20
N VAL A 148 -6.43 -3.07 -6.65
CA VAL A 148 -5.66 -4.10 -7.35
C VAL A 148 -6.62 -5.12 -7.93
N TRP A 149 -6.57 -5.30 -9.24
CA TRP A 149 -7.35 -6.30 -9.94
C TRP A 149 -6.51 -7.57 -10.04
N PHE A 150 -7.00 -8.62 -9.41
CA PHE A 150 -6.26 -9.85 -9.19
C PHE A 150 -7.02 -11.01 -9.81
N SER A 151 -6.39 -11.74 -10.73
CA SER A 151 -7.01 -12.84 -11.46
C SER A 151 -6.19 -14.10 -11.32
N LYS A 152 -6.87 -15.24 -11.16
CA LYS A 152 -6.19 -16.53 -11.13
C LYS A 152 -5.62 -16.85 -12.49
N LYS A 153 -4.34 -17.20 -12.52
CA LYS A 153 -3.69 -17.63 -13.74
C LYS A 153 -4.06 -19.09 -14.01
N LEU A 154 -4.68 -19.29 -15.14
CA LEU A 154 -5.05 -20.64 -15.61
C LEU A 154 -3.90 -21.31 -16.34
#